data_24189e433a88c901534644e4372adfd7
#
_entry.id   24189e433a88c901534644e4372adfd7
#
_cell.length_a   1.000
_cell.length_b   1.000
_cell.length_c   1.000
_cell.angle_alpha   90.00
_cell.angle_beta   90.00
_cell.angle_gamma   90.00
#
_symmetry.space_group_name_H-M   'P 1'
#
loop_
_entity.id
_entity.type
_entity.pdbx_description
1 polymer ?
#
loop_
_entity_poly.entity_id
_entity_poly.type
_entity_poly.pdbx_seq_one_letter_code
_entity_poly.pdbx_strand_id
1 'polypeptide(L)'
;MEREEVQKFVKDQLRKGYIKPSKSPQMLLVFFVGKKDRSKQMIMDYCNLNDQTVKNNYLLLLITDLIDNIESKKVFTKMDLRWEFNNVRIKEEDEWKGVFTMHIGSFKPTVMFFGMTNSLATFQAMMNEILRDLINKGKVAAFVNDVLVGTETEKGYNEIMEEILKRLEENNLYIKPEKYIWKV
;
A
#
# COMPACT_ATOMS: atom_id res chain seq x y z
N MET A 1 -12.67 -7.19 -24.91
CA MET A 1 -11.96 -7.68 -23.69
C MET A 1 -11.16 -6.55 -23.04
N GLU A 2 -10.06 -6.04 -23.62
CA GLU A 2 -9.28 -4.94 -23.00
C GLU A 2 -10.07 -3.66 -22.77
N ARG A 3 -10.96 -3.27 -23.70
CA ARG A 3 -11.80 -2.07 -23.53
C ARG A 3 -12.77 -2.17 -22.36
N GLU A 4 -13.35 -3.32 -22.14
CA GLU A 4 -14.29 -3.57 -21.03
C GLU A 4 -13.55 -3.57 -19.68
N GLU A 5 -12.36 -4.16 -19.63
CA GLU A 5 -11.50 -4.14 -18.44
C GLU A 5 -11.08 -2.71 -18.06
N VAL A 6 -10.69 -1.90 -19.05
CA VAL A 6 -10.38 -0.47 -18.86
C VAL A 6 -11.59 0.27 -18.31
N GLN A 7 -12.78 0.09 -18.90
CA GLN A 7 -13.98 0.76 -18.42
C GLN A 7 -14.35 0.35 -17.00
N LYS A 8 -14.25 -0.94 -16.68
CA LYS A 8 -14.50 -1.48 -15.35
C LYS A 8 -13.50 -0.89 -14.32
N PHE A 9 -12.22 -0.87 -14.66
CA PHE A 9 -11.18 -0.29 -13.82
C PHE A 9 -11.46 1.19 -13.55
N VAL A 10 -11.62 2.00 -14.60
CA VAL A 10 -11.83 3.45 -14.47
C VAL A 10 -13.09 3.74 -13.66
N LYS A 11 -14.20 3.04 -13.91
CA LYS A 11 -15.44 3.18 -13.14
C LYS A 11 -15.24 2.88 -11.65
N ASP A 12 -14.50 1.83 -11.32
CA ASP A 12 -14.20 1.46 -9.94
C ASP A 12 -13.31 2.51 -9.25
N GLN A 13 -12.23 2.94 -9.94
CA GLN A 13 -11.30 3.92 -9.38
C GLN A 13 -11.93 5.32 -9.21
N LEU A 14 -12.80 5.74 -10.14
CA LEU A 14 -13.59 6.96 -10.01
C LEU A 14 -14.56 6.89 -8.82
N ARG A 15 -15.25 5.75 -8.65
CA ARG A 15 -16.14 5.52 -7.53
C ARG A 15 -15.43 5.59 -6.18
N LYS A 16 -14.20 5.08 -6.11
CA LYS A 16 -13.33 5.13 -4.92
C LYS A 16 -12.70 6.52 -4.70
N GLY A 17 -12.79 7.41 -5.69
CA GLY A 17 -12.14 8.71 -5.64
C GLY A 17 -10.60 8.64 -5.78
N TYR A 18 -10.05 7.52 -6.23
CA TYR A 18 -8.61 7.30 -6.41
C TYR A 18 -8.06 7.94 -7.67
N ILE A 19 -8.95 8.24 -8.62
CA ILE A 19 -8.62 9.03 -9.81
C ILE A 19 -9.71 10.08 -10.05
N LYS A 20 -9.34 11.15 -10.76
CA LYS A 20 -10.25 12.21 -11.22
C LYS A 20 -9.99 12.51 -12.70
N PRO A 21 -11.02 12.92 -13.50
CA PRO A 21 -10.79 13.41 -14.85
C PRO A 21 -9.76 14.55 -14.86
N SER A 22 -8.93 14.60 -15.89
CA SER A 22 -7.87 15.61 -16.01
C SER A 22 -7.79 16.19 -17.42
N LYS A 23 -7.40 17.48 -17.49
CA LYS A 23 -7.05 18.19 -18.72
C LYS A 23 -5.55 18.53 -18.77
N SER A 24 -4.74 17.93 -17.89
CA SER A 24 -3.29 18.14 -17.89
C SER A 24 -2.68 17.74 -19.24
N PRO A 25 -1.66 18.47 -19.71
CA PRO A 25 -0.88 18.09 -20.89
C PRO A 25 0.03 16.88 -20.65
N GLN A 26 0.27 16.51 -19.40
CA GLN A 26 1.03 15.30 -19.04
C GLN A 26 0.27 14.05 -19.47
N MET A 27 1.03 13.07 -19.97
CA MET A 27 0.46 11.82 -20.42
C MET A 27 1.42 10.66 -20.13
N LEU A 28 1.00 9.79 -19.21
CA LEU A 28 1.67 8.52 -18.98
C LEU A 28 0.98 7.42 -19.78
N LEU A 29 1.78 6.51 -20.30
CA LEU A 29 1.27 5.36 -21.06
C LEU A 29 0.71 4.32 -20.09
N VAL A 30 -0.31 3.61 -20.57
CA VAL A 30 -0.93 2.49 -19.84
C VAL A 30 -0.83 1.25 -20.72
N PHE A 31 -0.40 0.15 -20.12
CA PHE A 31 -0.32 -1.14 -20.80
C PHE A 31 -0.82 -2.27 -19.90
N PHE A 32 -1.09 -3.42 -20.49
CA PHE A 32 -1.58 -4.60 -19.80
C PHE A 32 -0.52 -5.70 -19.75
N VAL A 33 -0.30 -6.25 -18.57
CA VAL A 33 0.59 -7.41 -18.37
C VAL A 33 -0.25 -8.61 -17.97
N GLY A 34 -0.01 -9.75 -18.58
CA GLY A 34 -0.67 -11.00 -18.25
C GLY A 34 -0.18 -11.54 -16.90
N LYS A 35 -1.10 -11.93 -16.03
CA LYS A 35 -0.80 -12.66 -14.80
C LYS A 35 -0.74 -14.17 -15.06
N LYS A 36 -0.18 -14.92 -14.11
CA LYS A 36 -0.11 -16.40 -14.16
C LYS A 36 -1.49 -17.06 -14.23
N ASP A 37 -2.51 -16.44 -13.65
CA ASP A 37 -3.92 -16.86 -13.66
C ASP A 37 -4.67 -16.49 -14.95
N ARG A 38 -3.96 -16.02 -16.00
CA ARG A 38 -4.48 -15.51 -17.27
C ARG A 38 -5.28 -14.22 -17.18
N SER A 39 -5.43 -13.63 -16.01
CA SER A 39 -5.97 -12.28 -15.88
C SER A 39 -4.95 -11.24 -16.37
N LYS A 40 -5.44 -10.04 -16.70
CA LYS A 40 -4.59 -8.92 -17.11
C LYS A 40 -4.49 -7.90 -15.99
N GLN A 41 -3.28 -7.43 -15.73
CA GLN A 41 -3.05 -6.32 -14.82
C GLN A 41 -2.71 -5.08 -15.63
N MET A 42 -3.45 -4.02 -15.38
CA MET A 42 -3.13 -2.71 -15.93
C MET A 42 -1.95 -2.10 -15.17
N ILE A 43 -0.98 -1.61 -15.91
CA ILE A 43 0.22 -0.96 -15.40
C ILE A 43 0.34 0.41 -16.06
N MET A 44 0.67 1.41 -15.25
CA MET A 44 0.99 2.76 -15.71
C MET A 44 2.51 2.90 -15.77
N ASP A 45 3.01 3.45 -16.86
CA ASP A 45 4.44 3.70 -17.03
C ASP A 45 4.83 5.01 -16.33
N TYR A 46 5.37 4.87 -15.14
CA TYR A 46 5.86 5.98 -14.34
C TYR A 46 7.37 6.27 -14.53
N CYS A 47 8.07 5.61 -15.49
CA CYS A 47 9.53 5.76 -15.64
C CYS A 47 9.94 7.22 -15.72
N ASN A 48 9.38 8.00 -16.65
CA ASN A 48 9.71 9.42 -16.81
C ASN A 48 9.39 10.25 -15.56
N LEU A 49 8.30 9.97 -14.85
CA LEU A 49 7.94 10.63 -13.61
C LEU A 49 8.93 10.26 -12.50
N ASN A 50 9.29 8.99 -12.41
CA ASN A 50 10.21 8.48 -11.40
C ASN A 50 11.61 9.06 -11.54
N ASP A 51 12.08 9.27 -12.79
CA ASP A 51 13.41 9.86 -13.06
C ASP A 51 13.49 11.33 -12.62
N GLN A 52 12.36 12.04 -12.66
CA GLN A 52 12.25 13.44 -12.23
C GLN A 52 11.82 13.60 -10.76
N THR A 53 11.47 12.53 -10.10
CA THR A 53 11.02 12.55 -8.71
C THR A 53 12.22 12.51 -7.75
N VAL A 54 12.26 13.43 -6.80
CA VAL A 54 13.22 13.38 -5.69
C VAL A 54 12.95 12.10 -4.88
N LYS A 55 13.95 11.24 -4.81
CA LYS A 55 13.82 9.94 -4.15
C LYS A 55 13.76 10.09 -2.64
N ASN A 56 12.79 9.46 -2.04
CA ASN A 56 12.68 9.33 -0.60
C ASN A 56 13.61 8.20 -0.12
N ASN A 57 14.66 8.56 0.58
CA ASN A 57 15.66 7.61 1.13
C ASN A 57 15.24 7.07 2.51
N TYR A 58 13.94 6.93 2.75
CA TYR A 58 13.48 6.31 3.99
C TYR A 58 14.07 4.90 4.12
N LEU A 59 14.75 4.66 5.23
CA LEU A 59 15.43 3.38 5.47
C LEU A 59 14.40 2.26 5.64
N LEU A 60 14.40 1.32 4.70
CA LEU A 60 13.71 0.06 4.86
C LEU A 60 14.63 -0.88 5.65
N LEU A 61 14.24 -1.22 6.87
CA LEU A 61 14.96 -2.21 7.65
C LEU A 61 14.94 -3.56 6.93
N LEU A 62 16.02 -4.33 7.08
CA LEU A 62 16.02 -5.70 6.57
C LEU A 62 14.93 -6.51 7.28
N ILE A 63 14.27 -7.38 6.52
CA ILE A 63 13.22 -8.26 7.08
C ILE A 63 13.77 -9.12 8.21
N THR A 64 15.04 -9.57 8.10
CA THR A 64 15.75 -10.30 9.15
C THR A 64 15.79 -9.53 10.47
N ASP A 65 16.20 -8.25 10.43
CA ASP A 65 16.30 -7.41 11.62
C ASP A 65 14.93 -7.19 12.30
N LEU A 66 13.87 -7.13 11.48
CA LEU A 66 12.49 -7.01 11.97
C LEU A 66 12.01 -8.31 12.63
N ILE A 67 12.38 -9.45 12.10
CA ILE A 67 12.04 -10.78 12.65
C ILE A 67 12.79 -11.01 13.95
N ASP A 68 14.09 -10.71 14.02
CA ASP A 68 14.93 -10.89 15.20
C ASP A 68 14.34 -10.16 16.42
N ASN A 69 13.71 -9.00 16.22
CA ASN A 69 13.06 -8.25 17.31
C ASN A 69 11.86 -8.97 17.95
N ILE A 70 11.26 -9.93 17.25
CA ILE A 70 10.06 -10.66 17.72
C ILE A 70 10.30 -12.17 17.83
N GLU A 71 11.47 -12.69 17.44
CA GLU A 71 11.79 -14.13 17.42
C GLU A 71 11.58 -14.82 18.78
N SER A 72 11.87 -14.10 19.89
CA SER A 72 11.73 -14.64 21.25
C SER A 72 10.27 -14.84 21.70
N LYS A 73 9.28 -14.41 20.91
CA LYS A 73 7.87 -14.50 21.27
C LYS A 73 7.32 -15.92 21.02
N LYS A 74 6.15 -16.21 21.59
CA LYS A 74 5.54 -17.57 21.56
C LYS A 74 4.23 -17.61 20.77
N VAL A 75 3.57 -16.47 20.62
CA VAL A 75 2.28 -16.37 19.92
C VAL A 75 2.44 -15.36 18.80
N PHE A 76 2.23 -15.80 17.56
CA PHE A 76 2.40 -14.98 16.38
C PHE A 76 1.12 -14.82 15.59
N THR A 77 1.00 -13.70 14.92
CA THR A 77 -0.03 -13.42 13.93
C THR A 77 0.55 -12.61 12.79
N LYS A 78 0.22 -13.01 11.57
CA LYS A 78 0.53 -12.24 10.37
C LYS A 78 -0.74 -11.65 9.77
N MET A 79 -0.71 -10.37 9.48
CA MET A 79 -1.76 -9.62 8.79
C MET A 79 -1.23 -9.03 7.50
N ASP A 80 -2.03 -9.04 6.44
CA ASP A 80 -1.76 -8.38 5.15
C ASP A 80 -2.76 -7.22 4.98
N LEU A 81 -2.27 -6.00 4.73
CA LEU A 81 -3.11 -4.82 4.55
C LEU A 81 -3.63 -4.74 3.10
N ARG A 82 -4.85 -4.20 2.95
CA ARG A 82 -5.45 -3.95 1.65
C ARG A 82 -4.96 -2.64 1.05
N TRP A 83 -4.90 -2.61 -0.29
CA TRP A 83 -4.69 -1.38 -1.07
C TRP A 83 -3.47 -0.56 -0.68
N GLU A 84 -2.46 -1.18 -0.15
CA GLU A 84 -1.16 -0.65 0.27
C GLU A 84 -0.93 0.84 -0.07
N PHE A 85 -0.49 1.11 -1.30
CA PHE A 85 -0.14 2.47 -1.73
C PHE A 85 -1.35 3.37 -1.97
N ASN A 86 -2.53 2.81 -2.28
CA ASN A 86 -3.74 3.61 -2.46
C ASN A 86 -4.25 4.24 -1.14
N ASN A 87 -3.70 3.87 0.00
CA ASN A 87 -3.97 4.52 1.28
C ASN A 87 -3.18 5.83 1.46
N VAL A 88 -2.20 6.10 0.60
CA VAL A 88 -1.38 7.33 0.65
C VAL A 88 -1.88 8.32 -0.39
N ARG A 89 -2.30 9.51 0.09
CA ARG A 89 -2.75 10.61 -0.77
C ARG A 89 -1.58 11.31 -1.43
N ILE A 90 -1.74 11.63 -2.70
CA ILE A 90 -0.85 12.56 -3.41
C ILE A 90 -1.28 13.99 -3.04
N LYS A 91 -0.33 14.91 -2.88
CA LYS A 91 -0.64 16.34 -2.73
C LYS A 91 -1.46 16.81 -3.93
N GLU A 92 -2.50 17.60 -3.68
CA GLU A 92 -3.41 18.06 -4.73
C GLU A 92 -2.67 18.82 -5.85
N GLU A 93 -1.65 19.59 -5.47
CA GLU A 93 -0.78 20.35 -6.39
C GLU A 93 0.08 19.43 -7.28
N ASP A 94 0.30 18.17 -6.89
CA ASP A 94 1.15 17.20 -7.58
C ASP A 94 0.36 16.14 -8.37
N GLU A 95 -0.96 16.03 -8.16
CA GLU A 95 -1.82 15.02 -8.81
C GLU A 95 -1.70 15.04 -10.35
N TRP A 96 -1.52 16.25 -10.94
CA TRP A 96 -1.43 16.44 -12.39
C TRP A 96 -0.19 15.79 -13.01
N LYS A 97 0.87 15.57 -12.23
CA LYS A 97 2.13 14.96 -12.69
C LYS A 97 1.98 13.48 -13.04
N GLY A 98 1.05 12.81 -12.38
CA GLY A 98 0.75 11.37 -12.57
C GLY A 98 -0.36 11.09 -13.57
N VAL A 99 -0.76 12.05 -14.41
CA VAL A 99 -1.86 11.87 -15.36
C VAL A 99 -1.56 10.77 -16.36
N PHE A 100 -2.48 9.84 -16.51
CA PHE A 100 -2.44 8.76 -17.50
C PHE A 100 -3.63 8.87 -18.44
N THR A 101 -3.41 8.47 -19.70
CA THR A 101 -4.41 8.59 -20.76
C THR A 101 -4.79 7.24 -21.30
N MET A 102 -6.08 7.05 -21.49
CA MET A 102 -6.68 5.86 -22.10
C MET A 102 -7.64 6.29 -23.21
N HIS A 103 -8.14 5.31 -23.97
CA HIS A 103 -9.12 5.59 -25.05
C HIS A 103 -10.42 6.25 -24.57
N ILE A 104 -10.73 6.23 -23.27
CA ILE A 104 -11.92 6.83 -22.64
C ILE A 104 -11.65 8.16 -21.95
N GLY A 105 -10.43 8.68 -22.02
CA GLY A 105 -10.06 9.96 -21.44
C GLY A 105 -8.77 9.95 -20.63
N SER A 106 -8.43 11.11 -20.09
CA SER A 106 -7.26 11.32 -19.25
C SER A 106 -7.68 11.48 -17.79
N PHE A 107 -6.92 10.86 -16.89
CA PHE A 107 -7.23 10.82 -15.46
C PHE A 107 -5.99 11.11 -14.64
N LYS A 108 -6.13 11.90 -13.58
CA LYS A 108 -5.09 12.14 -12.59
C LYS A 108 -5.29 11.28 -11.35
N PRO A 109 -4.24 10.65 -10.81
CA PRO A 109 -4.33 9.91 -9.57
C PRO A 109 -4.43 10.88 -8.38
N THR A 110 -5.23 10.55 -7.40
CA THR A 110 -5.34 11.27 -6.12
C THR A 110 -4.62 10.54 -4.99
N VAL A 111 -4.26 9.29 -5.24
CA VAL A 111 -3.54 8.40 -4.33
C VAL A 111 -2.34 7.79 -5.04
N MET A 112 -1.38 7.28 -4.28
CA MET A 112 -0.23 6.63 -4.89
C MET A 112 -0.63 5.29 -5.51
N PHE A 113 -0.01 4.97 -6.65
CA PHE A 113 -0.18 3.71 -7.36
C PHE A 113 1.12 2.91 -7.38
N PHE A 114 1.00 1.62 -7.69
CA PHE A 114 2.16 0.78 -7.98
C PHE A 114 3.01 1.37 -9.10
N GLY A 115 4.33 1.33 -8.92
CA GLY A 115 5.29 1.83 -9.88
C GLY A 115 5.77 3.26 -9.64
N MET A 116 5.13 4.04 -8.77
CA MET A 116 5.67 5.32 -8.31
C MET A 116 6.85 5.10 -7.36
N THR A 117 7.98 5.76 -7.59
CA THR A 117 9.25 5.47 -6.92
C THR A 117 9.22 5.61 -5.39
N ASN A 118 8.42 6.55 -4.86
CA ASN A 118 8.37 6.81 -3.42
C ASN A 118 7.25 6.06 -2.69
N SER A 119 6.42 5.27 -3.39
CA SER A 119 5.25 4.62 -2.78
C SER A 119 5.62 3.71 -1.62
N LEU A 120 6.64 2.87 -1.82
CA LEU A 120 7.10 1.93 -0.81
C LEU A 120 7.63 2.65 0.44
N ALA A 121 8.55 3.59 0.25
CA ALA A 121 9.17 4.35 1.33
C ALA A 121 8.16 5.18 2.13
N THR A 122 7.23 5.82 1.44
CA THR A 122 6.19 6.64 2.07
C THR A 122 5.20 5.80 2.86
N PHE A 123 4.76 4.66 2.31
CA PHE A 123 3.85 3.75 3.01
C PHE A 123 4.53 3.13 4.24
N GLN A 124 5.80 2.71 4.12
CA GLN A 124 6.56 2.19 5.26
C GLN A 124 6.72 3.24 6.37
N ALA A 125 7.04 4.48 6.01
CA ALA A 125 7.16 5.57 6.97
C ALA A 125 5.83 5.79 7.73
N MET A 126 4.71 5.78 7.02
CA MET A 126 3.37 5.88 7.61
C MET A 126 3.09 4.71 8.57
N MET A 127 3.37 3.48 8.18
CA MET A 127 3.17 2.30 9.04
C MET A 127 4.03 2.35 10.30
N ASN A 128 5.30 2.76 10.15
CA ASN A 128 6.21 2.92 11.29
C ASN A 128 5.75 4.03 12.25
N GLU A 129 5.10 5.08 11.74
CA GLU A 129 4.52 6.13 12.58
C GLU A 129 3.31 5.62 13.37
N ILE A 130 2.37 4.95 12.69
CA ILE A 130 1.14 4.43 13.29
C ILE A 130 1.45 3.40 14.39
N LEU A 131 2.46 2.55 14.18
CA LEU A 131 2.79 1.43 15.05
C LEU A 131 4.07 1.65 15.87
N ARG A 132 4.62 2.87 15.89
CA ARG A 132 5.94 3.23 16.44
C ARG A 132 6.23 2.63 17.81
N ASP A 133 5.36 2.85 18.77
CA ASP A 133 5.56 2.40 20.15
C ASP A 133 5.48 0.88 20.32
N LEU A 134 4.65 0.20 19.50
CA LEU A 134 4.55 -1.26 19.48
C LEU A 134 5.78 -1.89 18.81
N ILE A 135 6.32 -1.25 17.78
CA ILE A 135 7.58 -1.65 17.14
C ILE A 135 8.74 -1.48 18.11
N ASN A 136 8.83 -0.32 18.78
CA ASN A 136 9.89 -0.05 19.75
C ASN A 136 9.87 -1.00 20.96
N LYS A 137 8.69 -1.52 21.31
CA LYS A 137 8.53 -2.54 22.38
C LYS A 137 8.82 -3.97 21.90
N GLY A 138 9.22 -4.17 20.66
CA GLY A 138 9.44 -5.50 20.06
C GLY A 138 8.20 -6.40 20.05
N LYS A 139 7.01 -5.81 19.86
CA LYS A 139 5.73 -6.52 19.80
C LYS A 139 5.18 -6.63 18.41
N VAL A 140 5.61 -5.75 17.52
CA VAL A 140 5.16 -5.66 16.12
C VAL A 140 6.36 -5.46 15.22
N ALA A 141 6.36 -6.13 14.08
CA ALA A 141 7.21 -5.84 12.95
C ALA A 141 6.30 -5.50 11.75
N ALA A 142 6.55 -4.36 11.12
CA ALA A 142 5.80 -3.93 9.93
C ALA A 142 6.77 -3.82 8.75
N PHE A 143 6.46 -4.53 7.68
CA PHE A 143 7.19 -4.42 6.42
C PHE A 143 6.19 -4.24 5.27
N VAL A 144 6.10 -3.00 4.80
CA VAL A 144 5.12 -2.60 3.80
C VAL A 144 3.70 -2.99 4.26
N ASN A 145 3.04 -3.89 3.54
CA ASN A 145 1.68 -4.35 3.83
C ASN A 145 1.60 -5.53 4.81
N ASP A 146 2.73 -6.14 5.13
CA ASP A 146 2.81 -7.24 6.09
C ASP A 146 3.04 -6.70 7.50
N VAL A 147 2.15 -7.01 8.43
CA VAL A 147 2.29 -6.71 9.85
C VAL A 147 2.37 -8.03 10.61
N LEU A 148 3.49 -8.25 11.27
CA LEU A 148 3.74 -9.40 12.11
C LEU A 148 3.65 -8.98 13.59
N VAL A 149 2.83 -9.66 14.35
CA VAL A 149 2.64 -9.43 15.79
C VAL A 149 3.22 -10.60 16.56
N GLY A 150 4.01 -10.32 17.58
CA GLY A 150 4.59 -11.34 18.46
C GLY A 150 4.34 -11.02 19.92
N THR A 151 3.85 -12.00 20.71
CA THR A 151 3.60 -11.85 22.14
C THR A 151 4.04 -13.08 22.94
N GLU A 152 4.23 -12.92 24.23
CA GLU A 152 4.64 -14.01 25.11
C GLU A 152 3.44 -14.80 25.66
N THR A 153 2.28 -14.17 25.73
CA THR A 153 1.06 -14.75 26.32
C THR A 153 -0.17 -14.42 25.48
N GLU A 154 -1.18 -15.27 25.58
CA GLU A 154 -2.48 -15.06 24.91
C GLU A 154 -3.20 -13.80 25.42
N LYS A 155 -3.10 -13.49 26.71
CA LYS A 155 -3.70 -12.27 27.27
C LYS A 155 -3.08 -11.04 26.64
N GLY A 156 -1.75 -10.95 26.62
CA GLY A 156 -1.03 -9.85 25.98
C GLY A 156 -1.30 -9.77 24.48
N TYR A 157 -1.58 -10.90 23.82
CA TYR A 157 -1.96 -10.96 22.42
C TYR A 157 -3.27 -10.19 22.16
N ASN A 158 -4.33 -10.47 22.93
CA ASN A 158 -5.62 -9.82 22.72
C ASN A 158 -5.53 -8.29 22.92
N GLU A 159 -4.84 -7.84 23.95
CA GLU A 159 -4.64 -6.41 24.23
C GLU A 159 -3.92 -5.69 23.06
N ILE A 160 -2.88 -6.32 22.52
CA ILE A 160 -2.12 -5.74 21.41
C ILE A 160 -2.92 -5.76 20.12
N MET A 161 -3.66 -6.83 19.85
CA MET A 161 -4.48 -6.94 18.66
C MET A 161 -5.60 -5.90 18.64
N GLU A 162 -6.28 -5.68 19.77
CA GLU A 162 -7.29 -4.62 19.89
C GLU A 162 -6.68 -3.25 19.60
N GLU A 163 -5.51 -2.97 20.17
CA GLU A 163 -4.79 -1.70 19.96
C GLU A 163 -4.39 -1.51 18.48
N ILE A 164 -3.85 -2.55 17.82
CA ILE A 164 -3.48 -2.50 16.41
C ILE A 164 -4.72 -2.25 15.54
N LEU A 165 -5.78 -3.04 15.75
CA LEU A 165 -7.00 -2.91 14.94
C LEU A 165 -7.62 -1.53 15.07
N LYS A 166 -7.65 -0.96 16.29
CA LYS A 166 -8.10 0.41 16.55
C LYS A 166 -7.28 1.43 15.77
N ARG A 167 -5.94 1.34 15.82
CA ARG A 167 -5.05 2.27 15.09
C ARG A 167 -5.22 2.15 13.58
N LEU A 168 -5.38 0.94 13.06
CA LEU A 168 -5.64 0.72 11.64
C LEU A 168 -6.98 1.36 11.23
N GLU A 169 -8.03 1.18 12.03
CA GLU A 169 -9.34 1.77 11.78
C GLU A 169 -9.30 3.31 11.80
N GLU A 170 -8.66 3.91 12.81
CA GLU A 170 -8.46 5.36 12.93
C GLU A 170 -7.72 5.96 11.72
N ASN A 171 -6.88 5.16 11.05
CA ASN A 171 -6.13 5.57 9.87
C ASN A 171 -6.74 5.04 8.55
N ASN A 172 -7.97 4.50 8.58
CA ASN A 172 -8.68 3.93 7.42
C ASN A 172 -7.88 2.82 6.70
N LEU A 173 -7.11 2.05 7.46
CA LEU A 173 -6.36 0.91 6.96
C LEU A 173 -7.14 -0.39 7.22
N TYR A 174 -7.23 -1.24 6.20
CA TYR A 174 -8.03 -2.46 6.26
C TYR A 174 -7.17 -3.68 6.03
N ILE A 175 -7.41 -4.75 6.79
CA ILE A 175 -6.75 -6.04 6.62
C ILE A 175 -7.43 -6.89 5.54
N LYS A 176 -6.70 -7.87 5.00
CA LYS A 176 -7.23 -8.93 4.12
C LYS A 176 -7.55 -10.16 4.97
N PRO A 177 -8.82 -10.44 5.31
CA PRO A 177 -9.15 -11.57 6.17
C PRO A 177 -8.71 -12.91 5.60
N GLU A 178 -8.73 -13.05 4.27
CA GLU A 178 -8.34 -14.24 3.54
C GLU A 178 -6.84 -14.59 3.62
N LYS A 179 -6.02 -13.65 4.05
CA LYS A 179 -4.57 -13.81 4.23
C LYS A 179 -4.12 -13.70 5.69
N TYR A 180 -5.06 -13.69 6.58
CA TYR A 180 -4.79 -13.61 8.00
C TYR A 180 -4.36 -14.97 8.54
N ILE A 181 -3.19 -15.03 9.17
CA ILE A 181 -2.72 -16.25 9.85
C ILE A 181 -2.87 -16.01 11.35
N TRP A 182 -3.81 -16.74 11.94
CA TRP A 182 -4.12 -16.66 13.36
C TRP A 182 -3.18 -17.55 14.18
N LYS A 183 -2.71 -17.01 15.32
CA LYS A 183 -2.08 -17.74 16.44
C LYS A 183 -1.29 -19.02 16.01
N VAL A 184 -0.08 -18.84 15.58
CA VAL A 184 0.88 -19.92 15.36
C VAL A 184 1.88 -19.93 16.50
#